data_f6d3d30692e40fdadffbfa89758d0962
#
_entry.id   f6d3d30692e40fdadffbfa89758d0962
#
_cell.length_a   1.000
_cell.length_b   1.000
_cell.length_c   1.000
_cell.angle_alpha   90.00
_cell.angle_beta   90.00
_cell.angle_gamma   90.00
#
_symmetry.space_group_name_H-M   'P 1'
#
loop_
_entity.id
_entity.type
_entity.pdbx_description
1 polymer ?
#
loop_
_entity_poly.entity_id
_entity_poly.type
_entity_poly.pdbx_seq_one_letter_code
_entity_poly.pdbx_strand_id
1 'polypeptide(L)'
;MRKRTKLLRVFALSGAMVTTMLLYSKINHKTLGVPLVSSNEAKAEEAPVEYEYIYNPKALDPFFEKLNTLDQHKNKKLNIVHIGDSHIQGDAMTNEIRQQFQSQFGNGGLGIVFPYSLIRTNGERYVRFSSNITWDSQKNTSRTDTDAIGIAGYSLLTNNKNFVIELNVKNKDYSFNSLRVLTPHNKHLFEVATNKMGVAIKPAVVSSHISQKMILHKVQKGETLYRLSRKYKTTEKKIQEANRLKGNTIKENAILKIPSQEKIVSNTSTEQSVNLNGFEALTNKADTPYGYTYNNLEGFDKIYLTPNTESSYFALNGIVLENNQNGVIYHTIGVNGARFSDYNKCNLFFEQIQA
;
A
#
# COMPACT_ATOMS: atom_id res chain seq x y z
N MET A 1 8.08 -36.31 -4.10
CA MET A 1 8.31 -36.36 -2.65
C MET A 1 9.27 -35.28 -2.14
N ARG A 2 10.48 -35.10 -2.69
CA ARG A 2 11.45 -34.07 -2.22
C ARG A 2 10.92 -32.62 -2.26
N LYS A 3 10.14 -32.22 -3.29
CA LYS A 3 9.61 -30.86 -3.41
C LYS A 3 8.45 -30.56 -2.42
N ARG A 4 7.59 -31.55 -2.13
CA ARG A 4 6.52 -31.42 -1.13
C ARG A 4 7.06 -31.10 0.27
N THR A 5 8.11 -31.78 0.67
CA THR A 5 8.73 -31.59 2.00
C THR A 5 9.35 -30.20 2.16
N LYS A 6 9.91 -29.64 1.07
CA LYS A 6 10.48 -28.28 1.07
C LYS A 6 9.41 -27.20 1.19
N LEU A 7 8.25 -27.39 0.53
CA LEU A 7 7.16 -26.44 0.55
C LEU A 7 6.36 -26.46 1.86
N LEU A 8 6.14 -27.64 2.45
CA LEU A 8 5.53 -27.75 3.78
C LEU A 8 6.31 -26.94 4.84
N ARG A 9 7.63 -26.78 4.66
CA ARG A 9 8.46 -25.94 5.52
C ARG A 9 8.24 -24.43 5.29
N VAL A 10 7.77 -24.02 4.12
CA VAL A 10 7.45 -22.60 3.83
C VAL A 10 6.11 -22.21 4.44
N PHE A 11 5.14 -23.12 4.53
CA PHE A 11 3.80 -22.83 5.05
C PHE A 11 3.67 -22.89 6.58
N ALA A 12 4.58 -23.56 7.29
CA ALA A 12 4.60 -23.57 8.76
C ALA A 12 4.96 -22.21 9.41
N LEU A 13 4.96 -21.15 8.65
CA LEU A 13 5.68 -19.89 8.87
C LEU A 13 4.84 -18.68 9.29
N SER A 14 3.73 -18.82 9.96
CA SER A 14 3.09 -17.64 10.59
C SER A 14 3.57 -17.32 12.01
N GLY A 15 4.30 -18.22 12.65
CA GLY A 15 4.84 -18.00 14.00
C GLY A 15 6.35 -18.33 14.21
N ALA A 16 6.91 -19.22 13.39
CA ALA A 16 8.26 -19.79 13.57
C ALA A 16 9.27 -19.36 12.47
N MET A 17 9.00 -18.29 11.76
CA MET A 17 9.69 -17.92 10.51
C MET A 17 11.19 -17.70 10.63
N VAL A 18 11.65 -17.14 11.73
CA VAL A 18 13.07 -16.77 11.89
C VAL A 18 13.97 -18.01 12.09
N THR A 19 13.49 -19.01 12.80
CA THR A 19 14.26 -20.24 13.11
C THR A 19 14.37 -21.19 11.91
N THR A 20 13.35 -21.27 11.06
CA THR A 20 13.35 -22.15 9.88
C THR A 20 14.21 -21.60 8.74
N MET A 21 14.33 -20.30 8.60
CA MET A 21 15.26 -19.66 7.64
C MET A 21 16.72 -19.95 7.95
N LEU A 22 17.10 -19.93 9.21
CA LEU A 22 18.47 -20.25 9.62
C LEU A 22 18.85 -21.72 9.35
N LEU A 23 17.90 -22.64 9.49
CA LEU A 23 18.09 -24.07 9.16
C LEU A 23 18.15 -24.30 7.63
N TYR A 24 17.39 -23.55 6.84
CA TYR A 24 17.43 -23.65 5.37
C TYR A 24 18.75 -23.12 4.80
N SER A 25 19.28 -22.04 5.36
CA SER A 25 20.60 -21.51 4.96
C SER A 25 21.73 -22.51 5.26
N LYS A 26 21.67 -23.20 6.41
CA LYS A 26 22.66 -24.23 6.77
C LYS A 26 22.65 -25.48 5.85
N ILE A 27 21.48 -25.85 5.32
CA ILE A 27 21.36 -27.01 4.42
C ILE A 27 21.87 -26.70 3.00
N ASN A 28 21.68 -25.47 2.53
CA ASN A 28 22.12 -25.05 1.18
C ASN A 28 23.61 -24.67 1.12
N HIS A 29 24.24 -24.29 2.23
CA HIS A 29 25.69 -24.04 2.26
C HIS A 29 26.54 -25.29 1.93
N LYS A 30 26.02 -26.48 2.17
CA LYS A 30 26.72 -27.73 1.79
C LYS A 30 26.77 -28.01 0.30
N THR A 31 25.90 -27.37 -0.49
CA THR A 31 25.81 -27.55 -1.95
C THR A 31 26.54 -26.48 -2.76
N LEU A 32 26.98 -25.38 -2.15
CA LEU A 32 27.59 -24.24 -2.84
C LEU A 32 29.09 -24.06 -2.64
N GLY A 33 29.77 -25.01 -2.00
CA GLY A 33 31.27 -25.04 -1.95
C GLY A 33 31.93 -23.85 -1.25
N VAL A 34 31.26 -23.17 -0.34
CA VAL A 34 31.85 -22.07 0.44
C VAL A 34 32.61 -22.63 1.61
N PRO A 35 33.93 -22.31 1.82
CA PRO A 35 34.74 -22.88 2.90
C PRO A 35 34.18 -22.45 4.27
N LEU A 36 33.93 -23.44 5.12
CA LEU A 36 33.56 -23.22 6.51
C LEU A 36 34.79 -22.74 7.29
N VAL A 37 34.73 -21.57 7.88
CA VAL A 37 35.66 -21.14 8.92
C VAL A 37 35.44 -22.05 10.14
N SER A 38 36.42 -22.85 10.49
CA SER A 38 36.37 -23.75 11.66
C SER A 38 36.44 -22.90 12.93
N SER A 39 35.34 -22.75 13.65
CA SER A 39 35.38 -22.42 15.07
C SER A 39 35.13 -23.70 15.87
N ASN A 40 36.11 -24.10 16.67
CA ASN A 40 35.95 -25.13 17.69
C ASN A 40 35.03 -24.62 18.80
N GLU A 41 33.73 -24.82 18.64
CA GLU A 41 32.77 -24.65 19.73
C GLU A 41 32.14 -26.02 20.07
N ALA A 42 32.08 -26.28 21.37
CA ALA A 42 31.55 -27.49 21.95
C ALA A 42 30.14 -27.77 21.40
N LYS A 43 29.87 -29.02 21.02
CA LYS A 43 28.55 -29.52 20.66
C LYS A 43 27.60 -29.35 21.84
N ALA A 44 26.80 -28.25 21.82
CA ALA A 44 25.55 -28.23 22.56
C ALA A 44 24.60 -29.20 21.85
N GLU A 45 24.09 -30.17 22.56
CA GLU A 45 23.05 -31.08 22.12
C GLU A 45 21.84 -30.23 21.79
N GLU A 46 21.54 -30.03 20.48
CA GLU A 46 20.38 -29.27 20.03
C GLU A 46 19.13 -30.01 20.50
N ALA A 47 18.34 -29.37 21.36
CA ALA A 47 17.03 -29.86 21.73
C ALA A 47 16.23 -30.19 20.47
N PRO A 48 15.45 -31.27 20.44
CA PRO A 48 14.66 -31.64 19.27
C PRO A 48 13.74 -30.48 18.91
N VAL A 49 13.88 -29.96 17.68
CA VAL A 49 13.00 -28.93 17.15
C VAL A 49 11.64 -29.59 17.00
N GLU A 50 10.70 -29.21 17.85
CA GLU A 50 9.31 -29.64 17.76
C GLU A 50 8.70 -28.94 16.52
N TYR A 51 8.47 -29.72 15.46
CA TYR A 51 7.85 -29.22 14.24
C TYR A 51 6.36 -29.09 14.52
N GLU A 52 5.81 -27.87 14.49
CA GLU A 52 4.39 -27.65 14.41
C GLU A 52 3.86 -28.29 13.11
N TYR A 53 3.12 -29.36 13.23
CA TYR A 53 2.51 -30.06 12.09
C TYR A 53 1.30 -29.25 11.61
N ILE A 54 1.23 -29.06 10.29
CA ILE A 54 0.01 -28.51 9.69
C ILE A 54 -1.13 -29.51 9.93
N TYR A 55 -2.18 -29.03 10.62
CA TYR A 55 -3.39 -29.81 10.79
C TYR A 55 -4.06 -30.02 9.42
N ASN A 56 -4.42 -31.28 9.09
CA ASN A 56 -5.01 -31.64 7.80
C ASN A 56 -4.17 -31.22 6.56
N PRO A 57 -2.93 -31.67 6.39
CA PRO A 57 -2.04 -31.26 5.28
C PRO A 57 -2.58 -31.67 3.91
N LYS A 58 -3.49 -32.67 3.83
CA LYS A 58 -4.15 -33.09 2.58
C LYS A 58 -4.98 -32.00 1.94
N ALA A 59 -5.51 -31.06 2.73
CA ALA A 59 -6.26 -29.91 2.21
C ALA A 59 -5.41 -29.02 1.28
N LEU A 60 -4.09 -29.11 1.38
CA LEU A 60 -3.14 -28.37 0.53
C LEU A 60 -2.71 -29.13 -0.74
N ASP A 61 -3.11 -30.41 -0.89
CA ASP A 61 -2.72 -31.22 -2.07
C ASP A 61 -3.12 -30.55 -3.39
N PRO A 62 -4.31 -29.99 -3.59
CA PRO A 62 -4.67 -29.32 -4.85
C PRO A 62 -3.80 -28.09 -5.15
N PHE A 63 -3.35 -27.39 -4.10
CA PHE A 63 -2.43 -26.26 -4.25
C PHE A 63 -1.05 -26.73 -4.69
N PHE A 64 -0.51 -27.79 -4.06
CA PHE A 64 0.77 -28.37 -4.46
C PHE A 64 0.75 -28.97 -5.84
N GLU A 65 -0.36 -29.56 -6.27
CA GLU A 65 -0.55 -30.05 -7.64
C GLU A 65 -0.44 -28.91 -8.64
N LYS A 66 -1.12 -27.76 -8.37
CA LYS A 66 -1.01 -26.57 -9.22
C LYS A 66 0.42 -26.04 -9.30
N LEU A 67 1.15 -25.98 -8.17
CA LEU A 67 2.56 -25.57 -8.16
C LEU A 67 3.46 -26.51 -8.95
N ASN A 68 3.23 -27.82 -8.86
CA ASN A 68 3.98 -28.81 -9.62
C ASN A 68 3.74 -28.70 -11.13
N THR A 69 2.55 -28.27 -11.56
CA THR A 69 2.25 -28.08 -12.98
C THR A 69 2.97 -26.88 -13.60
N LEU A 70 3.41 -25.89 -12.82
CA LEU A 70 4.20 -24.77 -13.34
C LEU A 70 5.53 -25.20 -13.94
N ASP A 71 6.16 -26.27 -13.37
CA ASP A 71 7.40 -26.82 -13.89
C ASP A 71 7.25 -27.59 -15.22
N GLN A 72 6.04 -28.07 -15.50
CA GLN A 72 5.78 -29.01 -16.61
C GLN A 72 5.21 -28.35 -17.86
N HIS A 73 4.62 -27.14 -17.73
CA HIS A 73 3.90 -26.50 -18.81
C HIS A 73 4.41 -25.08 -19.09
N LYS A 74 4.75 -24.81 -20.33
CA LYS A 74 5.04 -23.46 -20.83
C LYS A 74 3.77 -22.60 -20.80
N ASN A 75 3.91 -21.33 -20.45
CA ASN A 75 2.84 -20.31 -20.42
C ASN A 75 1.76 -20.51 -19.35
N LYS A 76 2.13 -20.96 -18.16
CA LYS A 76 1.23 -21.00 -17.01
C LYS A 76 1.67 -20.04 -15.91
N LYS A 77 0.68 -19.38 -15.33
CA LYS A 77 0.82 -18.54 -14.15
C LYS A 77 -0.05 -19.09 -13.03
N LEU A 78 0.42 -18.99 -11.80
CA LEU A 78 -0.35 -19.30 -10.59
C LEU A 78 -0.47 -18.05 -9.74
N ASN A 79 -1.70 -17.58 -9.58
CA ASN A 79 -2.01 -16.47 -8.70
C ASN A 79 -2.18 -16.97 -7.26
N ILE A 80 -1.42 -16.37 -6.33
CA ILE A 80 -1.55 -16.55 -4.89
C ILE A 80 -1.98 -15.21 -4.32
N VAL A 81 -3.09 -15.18 -3.58
CA VAL A 81 -3.61 -13.95 -2.96
C VAL A 81 -3.44 -14.03 -1.45
N HIS A 82 -2.66 -13.12 -0.89
CA HIS A 82 -2.44 -12.99 0.56
C HIS A 82 -3.14 -11.73 1.07
N ILE A 83 -4.15 -11.94 1.91
CA ILE A 83 -5.02 -10.89 2.44
C ILE A 83 -4.73 -10.71 3.93
N GLY A 84 -4.67 -9.47 4.39
CA GLY A 84 -4.44 -9.19 5.81
C GLY A 84 -4.48 -7.70 6.17
N ASP A 85 -3.78 -7.36 7.22
CA ASP A 85 -3.76 -6.03 7.82
C ASP A 85 -2.50 -5.22 7.43
N SER A 86 -2.00 -4.40 8.36
CA SER A 86 -0.81 -3.59 8.19
C SER A 86 0.47 -4.38 7.92
N HIS A 87 0.56 -5.63 8.38
CA HIS A 87 1.73 -6.47 8.15
C HIS A 87 1.84 -6.87 6.68
N ILE A 88 0.68 -7.13 6.04
CA ILE A 88 0.63 -7.44 4.61
C ILE A 88 0.81 -6.16 3.78
N GLN A 89 0.18 -5.05 4.17
CA GLN A 89 0.34 -3.76 3.48
C GLN A 89 1.80 -3.28 3.47
N GLY A 90 2.54 -3.51 4.55
CA GLY A 90 3.94 -3.10 4.68
C GLY A 90 4.93 -3.87 3.81
N ASP A 91 4.52 -4.96 3.19
CA ASP A 91 5.25 -5.80 2.22
C ASP A 91 6.63 -6.31 2.70
N ALA A 92 6.93 -6.27 4.00
CA ALA A 92 8.22 -6.77 4.48
C ALA A 92 8.26 -8.31 4.48
N MET A 93 7.29 -8.93 5.14
CA MET A 93 7.14 -10.38 5.20
C MET A 93 6.67 -10.96 3.86
N THR A 94 5.69 -10.32 3.25
CA THR A 94 5.09 -10.80 1.99
C THR A 94 6.05 -10.74 0.83
N ASN A 95 6.93 -9.75 0.78
CA ASN A 95 8.00 -9.68 -0.20
C ASN A 95 8.97 -10.86 -0.09
N GLU A 96 9.34 -11.25 1.12
CA GLU A 96 10.21 -12.41 1.34
C GLU A 96 9.53 -13.70 0.88
N ILE A 97 8.26 -13.89 1.21
CA ILE A 97 7.47 -15.03 0.75
C ILE A 97 7.36 -15.05 -0.77
N ARG A 98 7.08 -13.88 -1.39
CA ARG A 98 7.02 -13.72 -2.85
C ARG A 98 8.32 -14.16 -3.51
N GLN A 99 9.45 -13.67 -3.00
CA GLN A 99 10.77 -14.04 -3.54
C GLN A 99 11.06 -15.54 -3.42
N GLN A 100 10.69 -16.17 -2.31
CA GLN A 100 10.87 -17.62 -2.10
C GLN A 100 10.04 -18.42 -3.13
N PHE A 101 8.76 -18.08 -3.33
CA PHE A 101 7.95 -18.74 -4.33
C PHE A 101 8.50 -18.53 -5.73
N GLN A 102 8.83 -17.30 -6.08
CA GLN A 102 9.26 -16.94 -7.43
C GLN A 102 10.65 -17.48 -7.76
N SER A 103 11.55 -17.57 -6.81
CA SER A 103 12.87 -18.20 -7.02
C SER A 103 12.76 -19.70 -7.30
N GLN A 104 11.72 -20.35 -6.78
CA GLN A 104 11.52 -21.79 -6.92
C GLN A 104 10.63 -22.17 -8.11
N PHE A 105 9.62 -21.37 -8.40
CA PHE A 105 8.57 -21.71 -9.37
C PHE A 105 8.46 -20.73 -10.54
N GLY A 106 9.38 -19.78 -10.63
CA GLY A 106 9.38 -18.73 -11.66
C GLY A 106 8.64 -17.46 -11.23
N ASN A 107 9.06 -16.33 -11.82
CA ASN A 107 8.50 -15.02 -11.54
C ASN A 107 7.50 -14.62 -12.63
N GLY A 108 6.20 -14.71 -12.33
CA GLY A 108 5.10 -14.32 -13.24
C GLY A 108 4.76 -12.82 -13.22
N GLY A 109 5.40 -12.03 -12.35
CA GLY A 109 5.15 -10.61 -12.17
C GLY A 109 4.98 -10.22 -10.70
N LEU A 110 4.80 -8.92 -10.45
CA LEU A 110 4.65 -8.37 -9.10
C LEU A 110 3.24 -8.60 -8.53
N GLY A 111 2.23 -8.64 -9.42
CA GLY A 111 0.83 -8.75 -9.03
C GLY A 111 0.18 -7.40 -8.75
N ILE A 112 -0.78 -7.39 -7.82
CA ILE A 112 -1.53 -6.18 -7.48
C ILE A 112 -0.66 -5.19 -6.71
N VAL A 113 -0.77 -3.91 -7.11
CA VAL A 113 -0.16 -2.76 -6.45
C VAL A 113 -1.19 -1.65 -6.28
N PHE A 114 -1.04 -0.85 -5.24
CA PHE A 114 -1.89 0.32 -5.00
C PHE A 114 -1.03 1.55 -4.69
N PRO A 115 -1.41 2.76 -5.11
CA PRO A 115 -0.59 3.96 -4.89
C PRO A 115 -0.62 4.49 -3.45
N TYR A 116 -0.23 3.66 -2.49
CA TYR A 116 -0.22 3.94 -1.06
C TYR A 116 0.54 5.22 -0.69
N SER A 117 1.63 5.54 -1.40
CA SER A 117 2.41 6.76 -1.15
C SER A 117 1.61 8.04 -1.43
N LEU A 118 0.65 8.01 -2.36
CA LEU A 118 -0.20 9.16 -2.68
C LEU A 118 -1.22 9.47 -1.57
N ILE A 119 -1.53 8.48 -0.74
CA ILE A 119 -2.38 8.61 0.45
C ILE A 119 -1.59 8.59 1.76
N ARG A 120 -0.26 8.74 1.68
CA ARG A 120 0.69 8.87 2.80
C ARG A 120 0.68 7.70 3.77
N THR A 121 0.64 6.50 3.22
CA THR A 121 0.77 5.27 4.00
C THR A 121 1.86 4.38 3.40
N ASN A 122 2.30 3.36 4.15
CA ASN A 122 3.25 2.36 3.68
C ASN A 122 2.59 1.46 2.63
N GLY A 123 3.42 0.84 1.80
CA GLY A 123 2.98 -0.07 0.73
C GLY A 123 4.14 -0.85 0.15
N GLU A 124 3.94 -1.40 -1.03
CA GLU A 124 4.87 -2.32 -1.70
C GLU A 124 6.30 -1.76 -1.80
N ARG A 125 7.27 -2.65 -1.60
CA ARG A 125 8.69 -2.28 -1.54
C ARG A 125 9.25 -1.83 -2.88
N TYR A 126 8.86 -2.47 -3.96
CA TYR A 126 9.47 -2.29 -5.28
C TYR A 126 8.77 -1.28 -6.17
N VAL A 127 7.65 -0.72 -5.75
CA VAL A 127 6.90 0.27 -6.53
C VAL A 127 6.91 1.62 -5.84
N ARG A 128 7.03 2.66 -6.63
CA ARG A 128 6.88 4.05 -6.18
C ARG A 128 5.86 4.75 -7.05
N PHE A 129 5.00 5.47 -6.39
CA PHE A 129 4.03 6.34 -7.05
C PHE A 129 4.31 7.79 -6.69
N SER A 130 4.17 8.67 -7.67
CA SER A 130 4.19 10.11 -7.48
C SER A 130 3.09 10.76 -8.31
N SER A 131 2.63 11.95 -7.91
CA SER A 131 1.61 12.71 -8.62
C SER A 131 1.78 14.20 -8.38
N ASN A 132 1.38 15.00 -9.37
CA ASN A 132 1.40 16.46 -9.30
C ASN A 132 0.26 17.05 -8.47
N ILE A 133 -0.74 16.23 -8.09
CA ILE A 133 -1.87 16.62 -7.24
C ILE A 133 -1.90 15.81 -5.94
N THR A 134 -2.73 16.23 -5.00
CA THR A 134 -3.11 15.44 -3.83
C THR A 134 -4.35 14.61 -4.14
N TRP A 135 -4.46 13.47 -3.48
CA TRP A 135 -5.52 12.50 -3.72
C TRP A 135 -6.34 12.28 -2.45
N ASP A 136 -7.63 12.17 -2.62
CA ASP A 136 -8.52 11.63 -1.61
C ASP A 136 -8.49 10.11 -1.65
N SER A 137 -8.90 9.49 -0.55
CA SER A 137 -8.99 8.04 -0.49
C SER A 137 -10.09 7.56 0.43
N GLN A 138 -10.60 6.40 0.09
CA GLN A 138 -11.49 5.63 0.96
C GLN A 138 -10.83 4.31 1.29
N LYS A 139 -11.13 3.77 2.46
CA LYS A 139 -10.64 2.46 2.90
C LYS A 139 -11.74 1.67 3.59
N ASN A 140 -11.63 0.35 3.54
CA ASN A 140 -12.63 -0.57 4.06
C ASN A 140 -12.84 -0.51 5.59
N THR A 141 -11.89 0.01 6.35
CA THR A 141 -12.03 0.23 7.80
C THR A 141 -12.85 1.46 8.16
N SER A 142 -13.09 2.37 7.21
CA SER A 142 -13.93 3.56 7.37
C SER A 142 -15.35 3.22 6.92
N ARG A 143 -16.36 3.70 7.67
CA ARG A 143 -17.75 3.62 7.20
C ARG A 143 -17.96 4.68 6.14
N THR A 144 -18.08 4.28 4.90
CA THR A 144 -18.55 5.12 3.81
C THR A 144 -19.50 4.28 2.98
N ASP A 145 -20.72 4.77 2.82
CA ASP A 145 -21.80 4.05 2.15
C ASP A 145 -21.84 4.32 0.62
N THR A 146 -20.85 5.02 0.07
CA THR A 146 -21.08 5.66 -1.23
C THR A 146 -20.22 5.17 -2.38
N ASP A 147 -19.05 4.55 -2.15
CA ASP A 147 -18.18 4.26 -3.28
C ASP A 147 -17.61 2.87 -3.29
N ALA A 148 -17.42 2.38 -4.51
CA ALA A 148 -16.94 1.06 -4.80
C ALA A 148 -15.48 0.89 -4.36
N ILE A 149 -15.27 0.43 -3.14
CA ILE A 149 -13.95 0.01 -2.67
C ILE A 149 -13.59 -1.30 -3.35
N GLY A 150 -12.45 -1.30 -4.04
CA GLY A 150 -11.99 -2.44 -4.79
C GLY A 150 -11.17 -3.45 -3.99
N ILE A 151 -10.55 -4.35 -4.73
CA ILE A 151 -9.76 -5.48 -4.22
C ILE A 151 -8.62 -5.05 -3.29
N ALA A 152 -7.98 -3.90 -3.52
CA ALA A 152 -6.91 -3.40 -2.64
C ALA A 152 -7.40 -2.96 -1.25
N GLY A 153 -8.71 -2.98 -0.99
CA GLY A 153 -9.31 -2.47 0.24
C GLY A 153 -9.28 -0.95 0.36
N TYR A 154 -8.84 -0.28 -0.69
CA TYR A 154 -8.78 1.17 -0.87
C TYR A 154 -9.37 1.57 -2.22
N SER A 155 -9.75 2.85 -2.30
CA SER A 155 -9.97 3.57 -3.57
C SER A 155 -9.26 4.91 -3.51
N LEU A 156 -8.50 5.26 -4.55
CA LEU A 156 -7.87 6.55 -4.73
C LEU A 156 -8.78 7.42 -5.57
N LEU A 157 -9.10 8.65 -5.12
CA LEU A 157 -10.17 9.45 -5.67
C LEU A 157 -9.73 10.87 -5.99
N THR A 158 -10.25 11.43 -7.10
CA THR A 158 -10.14 12.86 -7.41
C THR A 158 -11.19 13.31 -8.43
N ASN A 159 -11.52 14.60 -8.42
CA ASN A 159 -12.25 15.29 -9.47
C ASN A 159 -11.34 16.23 -10.29
N ASN A 160 -10.07 16.34 -9.96
CA ASN A 160 -9.12 17.14 -10.71
C ASN A 160 -8.84 16.48 -12.06
N LYS A 161 -8.89 17.26 -13.15
CA LYS A 161 -8.65 16.80 -14.53
C LYS A 161 -7.22 17.08 -15.02
N ASN A 162 -6.37 17.69 -14.20
CA ASN A 162 -4.98 17.95 -14.55
C ASN A 162 -4.05 17.18 -13.60
N PHE A 163 -4.05 15.85 -13.73
CA PHE A 163 -3.18 14.99 -12.96
C PHE A 163 -2.36 14.05 -13.82
N VAL A 164 -1.25 13.62 -13.25
CA VAL A 164 -0.46 12.47 -13.71
C VAL A 164 -0.11 11.64 -12.49
N ILE A 165 -0.31 10.33 -12.56
CA ILE A 165 0.27 9.37 -11.63
C ILE A 165 1.46 8.70 -12.34
N GLU A 166 2.67 8.90 -11.84
CA GLU A 166 3.83 8.10 -12.23
C GLU A 166 3.86 6.82 -11.42
N LEU A 167 3.89 5.67 -12.09
CA LEU A 167 4.20 4.37 -11.52
C LEU A 167 5.63 4.00 -11.93
N ASN A 168 6.47 3.67 -10.96
CA ASN A 168 7.87 3.33 -11.19
C ASN A 168 8.25 2.07 -10.39
N VAL A 169 8.53 0.98 -11.09
CA VAL A 169 9.03 -0.29 -10.55
C VAL A 169 10.54 -0.18 -10.38
N LYS A 170 11.03 -0.28 -9.15
CA LYS A 170 12.44 -0.06 -8.81
C LYS A 170 13.33 -1.28 -9.03
N ASN A 171 12.75 -2.48 -8.95
CA ASN A 171 13.47 -3.72 -9.22
C ASN A 171 13.11 -4.21 -10.62
N LYS A 172 14.10 -4.29 -11.49
CA LYS A 172 13.94 -4.70 -12.90
C LYS A 172 13.45 -6.13 -13.09
N ASP A 173 13.61 -7.00 -12.10
CA ASP A 173 13.04 -8.35 -12.12
C ASP A 173 11.51 -8.34 -12.18
N TYR A 174 10.89 -7.18 -11.89
CA TYR A 174 9.46 -6.94 -11.95
C TYR A 174 9.05 -5.98 -13.08
N SER A 175 9.92 -5.75 -14.07
CA SER A 175 9.49 -5.11 -15.33
C SER A 175 8.30 -5.89 -15.91
N PHE A 176 7.30 -5.20 -16.40
CA PHE A 176 6.02 -5.81 -16.78
C PHE A 176 5.73 -5.68 -18.28
N ASN A 177 5.10 -6.71 -18.81
CA ASN A 177 4.66 -6.80 -20.21
C ASN A 177 3.13 -6.78 -20.32
N SER A 178 2.43 -6.88 -19.19
CA SER A 178 0.99 -6.73 -19.07
C SER A 178 0.66 -5.89 -17.85
N LEU A 179 -0.32 -5.03 -18.02
CA LEU A 179 -0.82 -4.15 -16.98
C LEU A 179 -2.34 -4.13 -17.03
N ARG A 180 -2.98 -4.30 -15.87
CA ARG A 180 -4.43 -4.10 -15.73
C ARG A 180 -4.68 -2.95 -14.76
N VAL A 181 -5.52 -2.00 -15.18
CA VAL A 181 -6.02 -0.92 -14.32
C VAL A 181 -7.38 -1.32 -13.79
N LEU A 182 -7.55 -1.34 -12.48
CA LEU A 182 -8.80 -1.70 -11.81
C LEU A 182 -9.56 -0.43 -11.42
N THR A 183 -10.79 -0.31 -11.92
CA THR A 183 -11.68 0.84 -11.68
C THR A 183 -13.08 0.35 -11.28
N PRO A 184 -13.90 1.18 -10.62
CA PRO A 184 -15.28 0.84 -10.38
C PRO A 184 -16.07 0.75 -11.69
N HIS A 185 -16.97 -0.24 -11.77
CA HIS A 185 -18.03 -0.30 -12.79
C HIS A 185 -17.56 -0.23 -14.26
N ASN A 186 -16.47 -0.89 -14.62
CA ASN A 186 -15.95 -0.99 -15.99
C ASN A 186 -15.70 0.36 -16.68
N LYS A 187 -15.50 1.43 -15.91
CA LYS A 187 -15.28 2.75 -16.47
C LYS A 187 -13.81 2.95 -16.84
N HIS A 188 -13.59 3.39 -18.07
CA HIS A 188 -12.29 3.83 -18.55
C HIS A 188 -12.00 5.24 -18.03
N LEU A 189 -11.49 5.33 -16.82
CA LEU A 189 -11.25 6.61 -16.13
C LEU A 189 -9.84 7.17 -16.38
N PHE A 190 -8.87 6.31 -16.67
CA PHE A 190 -7.46 6.67 -16.83
C PHE A 190 -6.94 6.23 -18.19
N GLU A 191 -6.14 7.05 -18.82
CA GLU A 191 -5.28 6.63 -19.93
C GLU A 191 -3.94 6.15 -19.36
N VAL A 192 -3.45 5.02 -19.85
CA VAL A 192 -2.08 4.55 -19.57
C VAL A 192 -1.17 5.12 -20.64
N ALA A 193 -0.12 5.80 -20.25
CA ALA A 193 0.70 6.58 -21.16
C ALA A 193 2.21 6.40 -20.90
N THR A 194 3.00 6.73 -21.92
CA THR A 194 4.44 6.93 -21.81
C THR A 194 4.77 8.43 -21.83
N ASN A 195 5.90 8.80 -21.26
CA ASN A 195 6.39 10.19 -21.26
C ASN A 195 7.60 10.32 -22.20
N LYS A 196 7.36 10.24 -23.50
CA LYS A 196 8.42 10.33 -24.52
C LYS A 196 9.06 11.71 -24.61
N MET A 197 8.30 12.76 -24.28
CA MET A 197 8.79 14.14 -24.30
C MET A 197 9.57 14.55 -23.05
N GLY A 198 9.68 13.67 -22.04
CA GLY A 198 10.42 13.97 -20.83
C GLY A 198 9.81 15.09 -19.98
N VAL A 199 8.47 15.21 -19.98
CA VAL A 199 7.76 16.22 -19.16
C VAL A 199 8.09 16.00 -17.70
N ALA A 200 8.58 17.05 -17.03
CA ALA A 200 8.88 16.99 -15.61
C ALA A 200 7.59 17.01 -14.79
N ILE A 201 7.40 15.98 -13.97
CA ILE A 201 6.30 15.92 -13.00
C ILE A 201 6.84 16.44 -11.67
N LYS A 202 6.32 17.60 -11.24
CA LYS A 202 6.62 18.13 -9.92
C LYS A 202 5.57 17.58 -8.94
N PRO A 203 5.98 16.80 -7.93
CA PRO A 203 5.03 16.26 -6.96
C PRO A 203 4.29 17.37 -6.21
N ALA A 204 3.04 17.11 -5.86
CA ALA A 204 2.31 17.98 -4.95
C ALA A 204 3.05 18.10 -3.60
N VAL A 205 3.17 19.32 -3.12
CA VAL A 205 3.80 19.61 -1.82
C VAL A 205 2.72 19.72 -0.76
N VAL A 206 2.88 18.96 0.29
CA VAL A 206 1.99 19.05 1.45
C VAL A 206 2.75 19.55 2.65
N SER A 207 2.35 20.70 3.13
CA SER A 207 2.87 21.32 4.34
C SER A 207 1.91 21.11 5.50
N SER A 208 2.39 20.55 6.59
CA SER A 208 1.61 20.39 7.81
C SER A 208 1.90 21.53 8.76
N HIS A 209 0.89 22.32 9.09
CA HIS A 209 0.96 23.35 10.12
C HIS A 209 0.32 22.83 11.39
N ILE A 210 1.12 22.81 12.45
CA ILE A 210 0.62 22.46 13.78
C ILE A 210 0.24 23.78 14.47
N SER A 211 -1.04 23.97 14.69
CA SER A 211 -1.57 25.10 15.47
C SER A 211 -2.19 24.62 16.77
N GLN A 212 -2.26 25.51 17.75
CA GLN A 212 -2.93 25.24 18.99
C GLN A 212 -4.44 25.48 18.83
N LYS A 213 -5.26 24.51 19.24
CA LYS A 213 -6.72 24.68 19.22
C LYS A 213 -7.12 25.80 20.14
N MET A 214 -7.91 26.77 19.64
CA MET A 214 -8.44 27.86 20.42
C MET A 214 -9.86 27.56 20.87
N ILE A 215 -10.13 27.71 22.17
CA ILE A 215 -11.45 27.59 22.77
C ILE A 215 -12.00 29.01 22.93
N LEU A 216 -13.19 29.27 22.45
CA LEU A 216 -13.89 30.53 22.69
C LEU A 216 -14.57 30.44 24.06
N HIS A 217 -14.20 31.35 24.98
CA HIS A 217 -14.77 31.42 26.31
C HIS A 217 -15.39 32.79 26.54
N LYS A 218 -16.67 32.83 26.93
CA LYS A 218 -17.36 34.06 27.39
C LYS A 218 -17.09 34.24 28.85
N VAL A 219 -16.41 35.36 29.19
CA VAL A 219 -16.00 35.70 30.56
C VAL A 219 -17.25 35.93 31.42
N GLN A 220 -17.29 35.23 32.54
CA GLN A 220 -18.34 35.36 33.55
C GLN A 220 -17.94 36.33 34.66
N LYS A 221 -18.93 36.83 35.40
CA LYS A 221 -18.70 37.73 36.54
C LYS A 221 -17.74 37.08 37.54
N GLY A 222 -16.67 37.82 37.90
CA GLY A 222 -15.68 37.37 38.89
C GLY A 222 -14.62 36.38 38.34
N GLU A 223 -14.62 36.05 37.03
CA GLU A 223 -13.53 35.30 36.44
C GLU A 223 -12.27 36.18 36.24
N THR A 224 -11.12 35.56 36.39
CA THR A 224 -9.79 36.18 36.18
C THR A 224 -8.98 35.36 35.20
N LEU A 225 -7.97 35.96 34.54
CA LEU A 225 -7.04 35.22 33.68
C LEU A 225 -6.40 34.06 34.44
N TYR A 226 -6.07 34.23 35.71
CA TYR A 226 -5.54 33.15 36.55
C TYR A 226 -6.51 31.96 36.65
N ARG A 227 -7.79 32.20 36.97
CA ARG A 227 -8.79 31.14 37.06
C ARG A 227 -9.00 30.45 35.68
N LEU A 228 -9.04 31.22 34.61
CA LEU A 228 -9.15 30.68 33.27
C LEU A 228 -7.93 29.85 32.86
N SER A 229 -6.73 30.31 33.21
CA SER A 229 -5.51 29.56 32.90
C SER A 229 -5.50 28.19 33.59
N ARG A 230 -5.98 28.14 34.87
CA ARG A 230 -6.09 26.86 35.60
C ARG A 230 -7.19 25.95 35.02
N LYS A 231 -8.37 26.53 34.72
CA LYS A 231 -9.51 25.81 34.15
C LYS A 231 -9.16 25.14 32.84
N TYR A 232 -8.42 25.83 31.95
CA TYR A 232 -8.08 25.35 30.60
C TYR A 232 -6.65 24.79 30.51
N LYS A 233 -5.97 24.59 31.64
CA LYS A 233 -4.60 24.03 31.70
C LYS A 233 -3.63 24.74 30.75
N THR A 234 -3.66 26.07 30.78
CA THR A 234 -2.79 26.97 30.00
C THR A 234 -2.12 28.00 30.92
N THR A 235 -1.54 29.07 30.39
CA THR A 235 -0.94 30.15 31.18
C THR A 235 -1.63 31.48 30.89
N GLU A 236 -1.65 32.39 31.88
CA GLU A 236 -2.20 33.73 31.70
C GLU A 236 -1.53 34.45 30.51
N LYS A 237 -0.20 34.32 30.40
CA LYS A 237 0.57 34.90 29.28
C LYS A 237 0.07 34.42 27.91
N LYS A 238 -0.19 33.13 27.76
CA LYS A 238 -0.73 32.58 26.49
C LYS A 238 -2.13 33.10 26.19
N ILE A 239 -2.98 33.29 27.23
CA ILE A 239 -4.31 33.88 27.03
C ILE A 239 -4.18 35.35 26.62
N GLN A 240 -3.28 36.11 27.26
CA GLN A 240 -3.00 37.49 26.92
C GLN A 240 -2.54 37.64 25.46
N GLU A 241 -1.54 36.87 25.06
CA GLU A 241 -1.00 36.86 23.69
C GLU A 241 -2.09 36.53 22.65
N ALA A 242 -2.89 35.49 22.90
CA ALA A 242 -3.97 35.06 21.99
C ALA A 242 -5.07 36.14 21.83
N ASN A 243 -5.24 37.02 22.80
CA ASN A 243 -6.26 38.06 22.81
C ASN A 243 -5.69 39.49 22.72
N ARG A 244 -4.37 39.63 22.55
CA ARG A 244 -3.66 40.92 22.49
C ARG A 244 -3.95 41.81 23.71
N LEU A 245 -4.05 41.20 24.90
CA LEU A 245 -4.31 41.94 26.14
C LEU A 245 -3.00 42.56 26.68
N LYS A 246 -3.09 43.83 27.06
CA LYS A 246 -1.94 44.55 27.64
C LYS A 246 -1.75 44.33 29.17
N GLY A 247 -2.67 43.59 29.81
CA GLY A 247 -2.65 43.32 31.26
C GLY A 247 -3.61 42.20 31.63
N ASN A 248 -3.82 42.01 32.95
CA ASN A 248 -4.61 40.89 33.48
C ASN A 248 -6.11 41.18 33.59
N THR A 249 -6.53 42.42 33.31
CA THR A 249 -7.94 42.80 33.41
C THR A 249 -8.76 42.30 32.23
N ILE A 250 -9.81 41.56 32.52
CA ILE A 250 -10.76 41.07 31.56
C ILE A 250 -12.16 41.59 31.92
N LYS A 251 -12.98 41.86 30.87
CA LYS A 251 -14.34 42.38 31.10
C LYS A 251 -15.33 41.23 31.09
N GLU A 252 -16.33 41.29 31.93
CA GLU A 252 -17.48 40.39 31.89
C GLU A 252 -18.13 40.43 30.51
N ASN A 253 -18.63 39.28 30.05
CA ASN A 253 -19.18 39.04 28.73
C ASN A 253 -18.22 39.18 27.55
N ALA A 254 -16.94 39.51 27.76
CA ALA A 254 -15.95 39.44 26.68
C ALA A 254 -15.73 38.01 26.23
N ILE A 255 -15.53 37.80 24.91
CA ILE A 255 -15.19 36.50 24.35
C ILE A 255 -13.67 36.42 24.20
N LEU A 256 -13.07 35.52 24.96
CA LEU A 256 -11.63 35.25 24.92
C LEU A 256 -11.30 34.00 24.13
N LYS A 257 -10.24 34.06 23.33
CA LYS A 257 -9.59 32.91 22.72
C LYS A 257 -8.63 32.30 23.74
N ILE A 258 -8.93 31.07 24.17
CA ILE A 258 -8.12 30.34 25.14
C ILE A 258 -7.34 29.25 24.42
N PRO A 259 -6.00 29.28 24.40
CA PRO A 259 -5.21 28.22 23.83
C PRO A 259 -5.37 26.92 24.63
N SER A 260 -5.85 25.86 23.98
CA SER A 260 -5.98 24.53 24.61
C SER A 260 -4.68 23.75 24.51
N GLN A 261 -4.58 22.61 25.20
CA GLN A 261 -3.45 21.69 25.03
C GLN A 261 -3.54 20.88 23.75
N GLU A 262 -4.72 20.82 23.12
CA GLU A 262 -4.92 20.11 21.87
C GLU A 262 -4.27 20.87 20.71
N LYS A 263 -3.53 20.11 19.91
CA LYS A 263 -2.93 20.61 18.67
C LYS A 263 -3.83 20.25 17.50
N ILE A 264 -4.08 21.22 16.63
CA ILE A 264 -4.73 21.01 15.34
C ILE A 264 -3.63 20.92 14.30
N VAL A 265 -3.61 19.81 13.57
CA VAL A 265 -2.78 19.68 12.37
C VAL A 265 -3.62 20.09 11.18
N SER A 266 -3.30 21.21 10.57
CA SER A 266 -3.87 21.64 9.30
C SER A 266 -2.87 21.33 8.18
N ASN A 267 -3.31 20.61 7.16
CA ASN A 267 -2.50 20.35 5.99
C ASN A 267 -2.92 21.32 4.89
N THR A 268 -1.94 22.02 4.34
CA THR A 268 -2.10 22.78 3.10
C THR A 268 -1.40 22.03 1.99
N SER A 269 -2.08 21.81 0.86
CA SER A 269 -1.50 21.18 -0.31
C SER A 269 -1.30 22.23 -1.42
N THR A 270 -0.14 22.18 -2.06
CA THR A 270 0.11 22.95 -3.28
C THR A 270 0.24 21.96 -4.42
N GLU A 271 -0.77 21.93 -5.26
CA GLU A 271 -0.79 21.14 -6.48
C GLU A 271 -0.04 21.84 -7.60
N GLN A 272 0.53 21.06 -8.50
CA GLN A 272 1.33 21.58 -9.62
C GLN A 272 0.60 21.29 -10.93
N SER A 273 0.53 22.26 -11.83
CA SER A 273 0.03 22.02 -13.18
C SER A 273 1.04 21.20 -13.99
N VAL A 274 0.51 20.31 -14.84
CA VAL A 274 1.32 19.48 -15.74
C VAL A 274 0.82 19.59 -17.18
N ASN A 275 1.73 19.62 -18.14
CA ASN A 275 1.37 19.59 -19.55
C ASN A 275 1.05 18.14 -19.98
N LEU A 276 -0.24 17.82 -20.09
CA LEU A 276 -0.71 16.50 -20.47
C LEU A 276 -0.39 16.11 -21.91
N ASN A 277 -0.18 17.07 -22.81
CA ASN A 277 0.15 16.79 -24.23
C ASN A 277 1.51 16.10 -24.42
N GLY A 278 2.35 16.09 -23.38
CA GLY A 278 3.63 15.38 -23.40
C GLY A 278 3.55 13.89 -23.13
N PHE A 279 2.36 13.39 -22.80
CA PHE A 279 2.12 11.98 -22.50
C PHE A 279 1.39 11.33 -23.68
N GLU A 280 1.96 10.24 -24.19
CA GLU A 280 1.40 9.48 -25.29
C GLU A 280 0.68 8.26 -24.77
N ALA A 281 -0.65 8.20 -24.96
CA ALA A 281 -1.47 7.10 -24.51
C ALA A 281 -1.14 5.80 -25.28
N LEU A 282 -1.14 4.68 -24.57
CA LEU A 282 -1.02 3.35 -25.18
C LEU A 282 -2.33 2.98 -25.86
N THR A 283 -2.22 2.38 -27.04
CA THR A 283 -3.38 2.10 -27.91
C THR A 283 -3.90 0.65 -27.84
N ASN A 284 -3.10 -0.28 -27.31
CA ASN A 284 -3.43 -1.72 -27.26
C ASN A 284 -4.28 -2.12 -26.03
N LYS A 285 -5.27 -1.30 -25.70
CA LYS A 285 -6.19 -1.50 -24.60
C LYS A 285 -7.25 -2.55 -24.93
N ALA A 286 -7.56 -3.41 -23.98
CA ALA A 286 -8.70 -4.33 -24.01
C ALA A 286 -9.53 -4.16 -22.73
N ASP A 287 -10.84 -4.06 -22.85
CA ASP A 287 -11.74 -3.97 -21.73
C ASP A 287 -11.83 -5.30 -20.99
N THR A 288 -11.87 -5.25 -19.69
CA THR A 288 -12.07 -6.38 -18.78
C THR A 288 -13.14 -6.05 -17.76
N PRO A 289 -13.77 -7.02 -17.12
CA PRO A 289 -14.65 -6.73 -15.99
C PRO A 289 -13.93 -5.88 -14.94
N TYR A 290 -14.56 -4.79 -14.52
CA TYR A 290 -14.04 -3.84 -13.50
C TYR A 290 -12.68 -3.21 -13.80
N GLY A 291 -12.37 -3.04 -15.10
CA GLY A 291 -11.13 -2.40 -15.51
C GLY A 291 -10.82 -2.58 -16.98
N TYR A 292 -9.55 -2.44 -17.31
CA TYR A 292 -9.02 -2.62 -18.65
C TYR A 292 -7.56 -3.04 -18.57
N THR A 293 -7.11 -3.78 -19.61
CA THR A 293 -5.77 -4.34 -19.67
C THR A 293 -5.02 -3.88 -20.90
N TYR A 294 -3.71 -3.80 -20.77
CA TYR A 294 -2.75 -3.61 -21.83
C TYR A 294 -1.81 -4.81 -21.83
N ASN A 295 -1.75 -5.52 -22.94
CA ASN A 295 -0.91 -6.72 -23.11
C ASN A 295 0.16 -6.50 -24.18
N ASN A 296 1.13 -7.40 -24.21
CA ASN A 296 2.22 -7.39 -25.20
C ASN A 296 3.04 -6.09 -25.19
N LEU A 297 3.24 -5.51 -24.00
CA LEU A 297 4.11 -4.37 -23.81
C LEU A 297 5.58 -4.81 -23.95
N GLU A 298 6.45 -3.88 -24.31
CA GLU A 298 7.89 -4.11 -24.53
C GLU A 298 8.70 -4.43 -23.26
N GLY A 299 8.04 -4.42 -22.10
CA GLY A 299 8.69 -4.56 -20.81
C GLY A 299 8.98 -3.19 -20.20
N PHE A 300 7.99 -2.66 -19.50
CA PHE A 300 8.11 -1.39 -18.82
C PHE A 300 8.48 -1.58 -17.35
N ASP A 301 9.27 -0.66 -16.83
CA ASP A 301 9.46 -0.43 -15.40
C ASP A 301 8.83 0.90 -14.94
N LYS A 302 8.41 1.73 -15.91
CA LYS A 302 7.77 3.03 -15.65
C LYS A 302 6.65 3.32 -16.65
N ILE A 303 5.50 3.72 -16.11
CA ILE A 303 4.35 4.20 -16.88
C ILE A 303 3.65 5.34 -16.14
N TYR A 304 2.71 5.97 -16.83
CA TYR A 304 1.94 7.10 -16.34
C TYR A 304 0.45 6.84 -16.52
N LEU A 305 -0.35 7.22 -15.52
CA LEU A 305 -1.79 7.32 -15.64
C LEU A 305 -2.16 8.79 -15.76
N THR A 306 -2.87 9.14 -16.83
CA THR A 306 -3.41 10.47 -17.09
C THR A 306 -4.93 10.42 -17.08
N PRO A 307 -5.65 11.53 -16.92
CA PRO A 307 -7.12 11.52 -16.95
C PRO A 307 -7.64 11.14 -18.33
N ASN A 308 -8.66 10.31 -18.39
CA ASN A 308 -9.51 10.23 -19.57
C ASN A 308 -10.33 11.51 -19.67
N THR A 309 -10.31 12.18 -20.83
CA THR A 309 -10.90 13.51 -21.04
C THR A 309 -12.41 13.56 -20.87
N GLU A 310 -13.10 12.45 -21.11
CA GLU A 310 -14.56 12.32 -20.99
C GLU A 310 -15.04 12.22 -19.54
N SER A 311 -14.11 11.91 -18.59
CA SER A 311 -14.44 11.69 -17.20
C SER A 311 -14.35 13.00 -16.40
N SER A 312 -15.21 13.13 -15.37
CA SER A 312 -15.18 14.20 -14.39
C SER A 312 -14.90 13.74 -12.97
N TYR A 313 -14.81 12.42 -12.78
CA TYR A 313 -14.51 11.75 -11.53
C TYR A 313 -13.59 10.59 -11.81
N PHE A 314 -12.58 10.41 -10.98
CA PHE A 314 -11.55 9.39 -11.14
C PHE A 314 -11.44 8.56 -9.88
N ALA A 315 -11.52 7.26 -10.05
CA ALA A 315 -11.40 6.29 -8.97
C ALA A 315 -10.51 5.12 -9.40
N LEU A 316 -9.42 4.89 -8.67
CA LEU A 316 -8.49 3.79 -8.90
C LEU A 316 -8.58 2.79 -7.75
N ASN A 317 -8.87 1.52 -8.07
CA ASN A 317 -8.96 0.43 -7.09
C ASN A 317 -7.68 -0.40 -7.00
N GLY A 318 -6.79 -0.28 -7.96
CA GLY A 318 -5.51 -0.98 -8.01
C GLY A 318 -4.97 -1.11 -9.42
N ILE A 319 -3.76 -1.62 -9.51
CA ILE A 319 -3.10 -1.95 -10.78
C ILE A 319 -2.50 -3.34 -10.61
N VAL A 320 -2.63 -4.20 -11.62
CA VAL A 320 -1.96 -5.51 -11.64
C VAL A 320 -0.82 -5.45 -12.64
N LEU A 321 0.35 -5.86 -12.21
CA LEU A 321 1.57 -5.88 -13.03
C LEU A 321 2.05 -7.30 -13.23
N GLU A 322 2.12 -7.72 -14.49
CA GLU A 322 2.57 -9.05 -14.88
C GLU A 322 3.65 -9.00 -15.97
N ASN A 323 4.51 -9.99 -15.99
CA ASN A 323 5.45 -10.19 -17.08
C ASN A 323 5.06 -11.39 -17.95
N ASN A 324 5.81 -11.63 -19.03
CA ASN A 324 5.53 -12.75 -19.96
C ASN A 324 6.17 -14.08 -19.49
N GLN A 325 6.72 -14.14 -18.28
CA GLN A 325 7.32 -15.34 -17.75
C GLN A 325 6.27 -16.25 -17.12
N ASN A 326 6.57 -17.56 -17.12
CA ASN A 326 5.82 -18.52 -16.32
C ASN A 326 6.15 -18.34 -14.84
N GLY A 327 5.22 -18.70 -13.97
CA GLY A 327 5.54 -18.75 -12.57
C GLY A 327 4.44 -18.23 -11.65
N VAL A 328 4.84 -17.89 -10.46
CA VAL A 328 3.94 -17.41 -9.41
C VAL A 328 3.80 -15.89 -9.49
N ILE A 329 2.55 -15.44 -9.44
CA ILE A 329 2.20 -14.07 -9.13
C ILE A 329 1.67 -14.06 -7.69
N TYR A 330 2.37 -13.34 -6.81
CA TYR A 330 2.01 -13.28 -5.40
C TYR A 330 1.42 -11.93 -5.05
N HIS A 331 0.08 -11.88 -5.03
CA HIS A 331 -0.68 -10.67 -4.73
C HIS A 331 -0.72 -10.42 -3.23
N THR A 332 -0.44 -9.19 -2.82
CA THR A 332 -0.53 -8.74 -1.43
C THR A 332 -1.64 -7.71 -1.30
N ILE A 333 -2.63 -8.03 -0.48
CA ILE A 333 -3.78 -7.18 -0.22
C ILE A 333 -3.81 -6.89 1.29
N GLY A 334 -3.36 -5.72 1.67
CA GLY A 334 -3.29 -5.32 3.08
C GLY A 334 -3.88 -3.95 3.33
N VAL A 335 -4.58 -3.80 4.45
CA VAL A 335 -5.13 -2.51 4.87
C VAL A 335 -4.80 -2.26 6.34
N ASN A 336 -4.12 -1.15 6.61
CA ASN A 336 -3.76 -0.76 7.98
C ASN A 336 -4.98 -0.71 8.90
N GLY A 337 -4.96 -1.57 9.94
CA GLY A 337 -6.02 -1.67 10.94
C GLY A 337 -7.26 -2.47 10.50
N ALA A 338 -7.23 -3.13 9.34
CA ALA A 338 -8.34 -3.98 8.90
C ALA A 338 -8.41 -5.28 9.69
N ARG A 339 -9.63 -5.71 9.93
CA ARG A 339 -9.99 -7.09 10.31
C ARG A 339 -10.41 -7.83 9.05
N PHE A 340 -10.40 -9.16 9.10
CA PHE A 340 -10.86 -9.96 7.97
C PHE A 340 -12.30 -9.60 7.54
N SER A 341 -13.18 -9.31 8.51
CA SER A 341 -14.57 -8.88 8.26
C SER A 341 -14.69 -7.52 7.54
N ASP A 342 -13.64 -6.68 7.56
CA ASP A 342 -13.69 -5.39 6.88
C ASP A 342 -13.63 -5.55 5.35
N TYR A 343 -13.10 -6.67 4.84
CA TYR A 343 -13.08 -6.97 3.42
C TYR A 343 -14.48 -7.25 2.85
N ASN A 344 -15.44 -7.65 3.68
CA ASN A 344 -16.85 -7.75 3.28
C ASN A 344 -17.50 -6.39 2.96
N LYS A 345 -16.85 -5.29 3.34
CA LYS A 345 -17.28 -3.92 3.00
C LYS A 345 -16.74 -3.42 1.67
N CYS A 346 -15.85 -4.19 1.05
CA CYS A 346 -15.31 -3.88 -0.27
C CYS A 346 -16.31 -4.36 -1.32
N ASN A 347 -17.12 -3.47 -1.85
CA ASN A 347 -18.24 -3.80 -2.75
C ASN A 347 -17.81 -4.54 -4.03
N LEU A 348 -16.56 -4.36 -4.44
CA LEU A 348 -16.01 -4.95 -5.67
C LEU A 348 -14.93 -6.00 -5.41
N PHE A 349 -14.75 -6.42 -4.17
CA PHE A 349 -13.64 -7.32 -3.82
C PHE A 349 -13.70 -8.65 -4.58
N PHE A 350 -14.85 -9.31 -4.51
CA PHE A 350 -15.01 -10.63 -5.12
C PHE A 350 -15.07 -10.56 -6.64
N GLU A 351 -15.66 -9.51 -7.18
CA GLU A 351 -15.75 -9.27 -8.61
C GLU A 351 -14.37 -9.01 -9.22
N GLN A 352 -13.57 -8.18 -8.55
CA GLN A 352 -12.23 -7.84 -9.04
C GLN A 352 -11.19 -8.95 -8.82
N ILE A 353 -11.38 -9.83 -7.83
CA ILE A 353 -10.47 -10.97 -7.61
C ILE A 353 -10.71 -12.09 -8.62
N GLN A 354 -11.93 -12.17 -9.17
CA GLN A 354 -12.30 -13.16 -10.19
C GLN A 354 -11.98 -12.69 -11.62
N ALA A 355 -11.88 -11.40 -11.83
CA ALA A 355 -11.57 -10.78 -13.11
C ALA A 355 -10.08 -10.85 -13.46
#